data_c55cabc70337045ceb85150f046549e5
#
_entry.id   c55cabc70337045ceb85150f046549e5
#
_cell.length_a   1.000
_cell.length_b   1.000
_cell.length_c   1.000
_cell.angle_alpha   90.00
_cell.angle_beta   90.00
_cell.angle_gamma   90.00
#
_symmetry.space_group_name_H-M   'P 1'
#
loop_
_entity.id
_entity.type
_entity.pdbx_description
1 polymer ?
#
loop_
_entity_poly.entity_id
_entity_poly.type
_entity_poly.pdbx_seq_one_letter_code
_entity_poly.pdbx_strand_id
1 'polypeptide(L)'
;RQLEKDFLPRKEKYTKAKETFDNRNSYSKIDNDATFMCMKEDVMKNRELKPGYNLQIATNHQYVLGFDVFPNPTDMRTLKPFLESFKLLENFSTIVADAGYGSEENYQLILEEYEKTPLIPYTMYEKEQTKKFKNNPANRQNWQYIEEEDYYIDHLGVKFSFKYYSTRNDKNGFTRHFKVYEADSTQESIDNFL
;
A
#
# COMPACT_ATOMS: atom_id res chain seq x y z
N ARG A 1 -11.88 -5.69 46.08
CA ARG A 1 -10.87 -6.79 46.22
C ARG A 1 -10.56 -7.50 44.92
N GLN A 2 -11.56 -7.83 44.08
CA GLN A 2 -11.35 -8.43 42.77
C GLN A 2 -10.85 -7.42 41.73
N LEU A 3 -11.38 -6.18 41.78
CA LEU A 3 -10.94 -5.07 40.94
C LEU A 3 -9.45 -4.78 41.11
N GLU A 4 -8.97 -4.71 42.34
CA GLU A 4 -7.57 -4.38 42.63
C GLU A 4 -6.62 -5.53 42.36
N LYS A 5 -7.03 -6.78 42.62
CA LYS A 5 -6.16 -7.95 42.52
C LYS A 5 -6.08 -8.53 41.10
N ASP A 6 -7.12 -8.35 40.31
CA ASP A 6 -7.22 -9.01 38.98
C ASP A 6 -7.35 -7.96 37.85
N PHE A 7 -8.37 -7.08 37.93
CA PHE A 7 -8.68 -6.20 36.81
C PHE A 7 -7.65 -5.06 36.61
N LEU A 8 -7.16 -4.43 37.68
CA LEU A 8 -6.17 -3.36 37.55
C LEU A 8 -4.84 -3.86 36.99
N PRO A 9 -4.23 -4.95 37.48
CA PRO A 9 -3.01 -5.48 36.88
C PRO A 9 -3.18 -5.92 35.41
N ARG A 10 -4.35 -6.47 35.05
CA ARG A 10 -4.64 -6.79 33.65
C ARG A 10 -4.74 -5.54 32.77
N LYS A 11 -5.41 -4.50 33.25
CA LYS A 11 -5.52 -3.23 32.54
C LYS A 11 -4.14 -2.62 32.29
N GLU A 12 -3.30 -2.57 33.31
CA GLU A 12 -1.92 -2.07 33.19
C GLU A 12 -1.12 -2.87 32.18
N LYS A 13 -1.20 -4.22 32.22
CA LYS A 13 -0.55 -5.10 31.25
C LYS A 13 -1.03 -4.84 29.83
N TYR A 14 -2.33 -4.65 29.62
CA TYR A 14 -2.87 -4.36 28.30
C TYR A 14 -2.51 -2.96 27.79
N THR A 15 -2.46 -1.97 28.68
CA THR A 15 -2.01 -0.62 28.34
C THR A 15 -0.57 -0.65 27.87
N LYS A 16 0.33 -1.29 28.64
CA LYS A 16 1.72 -1.45 28.27
C LYS A 16 1.90 -2.24 26.95
N ALA A 17 1.11 -3.28 26.73
CA ALA A 17 1.14 -4.02 25.48
C ALA A 17 0.71 -3.16 24.29
N LYS A 18 -0.32 -2.31 24.45
CA LYS A 18 -0.76 -1.37 23.40
C LYS A 18 0.33 -0.35 23.04
N GLU A 19 0.99 0.19 24.06
CA GLU A 19 2.14 1.10 23.84
C GLU A 19 3.27 0.42 23.07
N THR A 20 3.58 -0.84 23.41
CA THR A 20 4.59 -1.63 22.70
C THR A 20 4.20 -1.97 21.25
N PHE A 21 2.90 -2.18 20.99
CA PHE A 21 2.41 -2.41 19.62
C PHE A 21 2.67 -1.20 18.73
N ASP A 22 2.46 0.01 19.26
CA ASP A 22 2.47 1.22 18.47
C ASP A 22 1.56 1.05 17.23
N ASN A 23 2.03 1.28 16.01
CA ASN A 23 1.28 1.07 14.77
C ASN A 23 1.53 -0.32 14.11
N ARG A 24 2.15 -1.26 14.83
CA ARG A 24 2.47 -2.61 14.35
C ARG A 24 1.34 -3.60 14.64
N ASN A 25 1.28 -4.66 13.86
CA ASN A 25 0.31 -5.75 14.06
C ASN A 25 0.81 -6.82 15.05
N SER A 26 2.11 -6.85 15.33
CA SER A 26 2.75 -7.81 16.23
C SER A 26 4.07 -7.27 16.76
N TYR A 27 4.54 -7.83 17.86
CA TYR A 27 5.89 -7.64 18.38
C TYR A 27 6.39 -8.93 19.06
N SER A 28 7.71 -9.10 19.13
CA SER A 28 8.31 -10.23 19.83
C SER A 28 8.41 -9.93 21.32
N LYS A 29 8.13 -10.93 22.18
CA LYS A 29 8.27 -10.79 23.63
C LYS A 29 9.73 -10.72 24.10
N ILE A 30 10.65 -11.23 23.29
CA ILE A 30 12.10 -11.26 23.59
C ILE A 30 12.72 -9.94 23.14
N ASP A 31 12.34 -9.46 21.97
CA ASP A 31 12.79 -8.23 21.35
C ASP A 31 11.54 -7.42 20.94
N ASN A 32 11.16 -6.46 21.76
CA ASN A 32 9.92 -5.72 21.59
C ASN A 32 9.91 -4.83 20.35
N ASP A 33 11.07 -4.52 19.77
CA ASP A 33 11.19 -3.71 18.57
C ASP A 33 11.04 -4.55 17.31
N ALA A 34 11.30 -5.86 17.39
CA ALA A 34 11.13 -6.77 16.26
C ALA A 34 9.65 -7.09 15.99
N THR A 35 9.27 -7.11 14.71
CA THR A 35 7.93 -7.50 14.24
C THR A 35 7.97 -8.88 13.59
N PHE A 36 6.92 -9.67 13.77
CA PHE A 36 6.80 -10.95 13.08
C PHE A 36 6.54 -10.75 11.60
N MET A 37 7.41 -11.32 10.76
CA MET A 37 7.35 -11.21 9.30
C MET A 37 7.76 -12.52 8.62
N CYS A 38 7.28 -12.72 7.39
CA CYS A 38 7.74 -13.82 6.55
C CYS A 38 9.16 -13.53 6.06
N MET A 39 10.07 -14.47 6.31
CA MET A 39 11.43 -14.38 5.78
C MET A 39 11.48 -14.76 4.31
N LYS A 40 12.34 -14.08 3.52
CA LYS A 40 12.57 -14.42 2.11
C LYS A 40 13.11 -15.86 1.96
N GLU A 41 13.98 -16.29 2.88
CA GLU A 41 14.55 -17.62 2.94
C GLU A 41 13.74 -18.54 3.87
N ASP A 42 12.53 -18.84 3.49
CA ASP A 42 11.73 -19.87 4.17
C ASP A 42 12.05 -21.24 3.54
N VAL A 43 13.00 -21.94 4.12
CA VAL A 43 13.47 -23.27 3.66
C VAL A 43 12.33 -24.29 3.66
N MET A 44 11.40 -24.18 4.60
CA MET A 44 10.27 -25.11 4.74
C MET A 44 9.09 -24.73 3.85
N LYS A 45 9.10 -23.52 3.25
CA LYS A 45 8.02 -22.95 2.42
C LYS A 45 6.63 -23.00 3.08
N ASN A 46 6.59 -22.93 4.41
CA ASN A 46 5.37 -22.97 5.21
C ASN A 46 4.86 -21.58 5.60
N ARG A 47 5.56 -20.51 5.17
CA ARG A 47 5.29 -19.12 5.50
C ARG A 47 5.35 -18.83 7.00
N GLU A 48 6.24 -19.50 7.71
CA GLU A 48 6.46 -19.25 9.12
C GLU A 48 6.86 -17.80 9.36
N LEU A 49 6.21 -17.17 10.34
CA LEU A 49 6.52 -15.83 10.77
C LEU A 49 7.64 -15.87 11.81
N LYS A 50 8.71 -15.10 11.57
CA LYS A 50 9.81 -14.94 12.51
C LYS A 50 9.97 -13.48 12.92
N PRO A 51 10.40 -13.21 14.18
CA PRO A 51 10.75 -11.84 14.56
C PRO A 51 11.92 -11.36 13.71
N GLY A 52 11.80 -10.16 13.18
CA GLY A 52 12.83 -9.61 12.32
C GLY A 52 12.62 -8.13 12.04
N TYR A 53 13.53 -7.61 11.26
CA TYR A 53 13.59 -6.23 10.83
C TYR A 53 13.69 -6.17 9.31
N ASN A 54 13.22 -5.06 8.76
CA ASN A 54 13.37 -4.73 7.35
C ASN A 54 14.54 -3.75 7.21
N LEU A 55 15.61 -4.19 6.56
CA LEU A 55 16.80 -3.38 6.30
C LEU A 55 16.64 -2.67 4.94
N GLN A 56 16.69 -1.35 4.98
CA GLN A 56 16.70 -0.49 3.79
C GLN A 56 18.13 -0.03 3.50
N ILE A 57 18.54 -0.09 2.24
CA ILE A 57 19.89 0.29 1.82
C ILE A 57 19.81 1.16 0.57
N ALA A 58 20.39 2.36 0.62
CA ALA A 58 20.60 3.19 -0.55
C ALA A 58 22.00 2.94 -1.12
N THR A 59 22.07 2.70 -2.42
CA THR A 59 23.34 2.46 -3.11
C THR A 59 23.46 3.34 -4.36
N ASN A 60 24.67 3.70 -4.73
CA ASN A 60 24.99 4.31 -6.01
C ASN A 60 26.37 3.82 -6.47
N HIS A 61 26.49 3.35 -7.74
CA HIS A 61 27.72 2.83 -8.31
C HIS A 61 28.45 1.83 -7.41
N GLN A 62 27.73 0.89 -6.79
CA GLN A 62 28.22 -0.15 -5.87
C GLN A 62 28.67 0.36 -4.47
N TYR A 63 28.56 1.64 -4.20
CA TYR A 63 28.77 2.18 -2.86
C TYR A 63 27.47 2.21 -2.07
N VAL A 64 27.53 1.80 -0.80
CA VAL A 64 26.43 2.01 0.15
C VAL A 64 26.52 3.45 0.63
N LEU A 65 25.47 4.22 0.33
CA LEU A 65 25.36 5.62 0.71
C LEU A 65 24.65 5.84 2.05
N GLY A 66 23.79 4.90 2.41
CA GLY A 66 23.07 4.92 3.67
C GLY A 66 22.28 3.64 3.87
N PHE A 67 21.92 3.38 5.11
CA PHE A 67 21.05 2.28 5.48
C PHE A 67 20.22 2.66 6.70
N ASP A 68 19.08 2.02 6.86
CA ASP A 68 18.23 2.14 8.04
C ASP A 68 17.46 0.85 8.28
N VAL A 69 16.98 0.65 9.51
CA VAL A 69 16.36 -0.58 9.97
C VAL A 69 14.97 -0.29 10.49
N PHE A 70 13.95 -0.95 9.92
CA PHE A 70 12.56 -0.72 10.23
C PHE A 70 11.87 -1.97 10.79
N PRO A 71 10.94 -1.81 11.73
CA PRO A 71 10.10 -2.91 12.20
C PRO A 71 8.95 -3.25 11.23
N ASN A 72 8.78 -2.49 10.16
CA ASN A 72 7.70 -2.68 9.19
C ASN A 72 8.03 -3.84 8.24
N PRO A 73 7.16 -4.86 8.12
CA PRO A 73 7.44 -6.03 7.29
C PRO A 73 7.31 -5.79 5.77
N THR A 74 6.83 -4.61 5.36
CA THR A 74 6.63 -4.25 3.94
C THR A 74 7.42 -3.01 3.57
N ASP A 75 8.08 -3.05 2.42
CA ASP A 75 8.94 -1.98 1.89
C ASP A 75 8.15 -0.68 1.60
N MET A 76 6.90 -0.83 1.20
CA MET A 76 6.02 0.28 0.86
C MET A 76 5.94 1.38 1.94
N ARG A 77 6.03 0.98 3.23
CA ARG A 77 5.92 1.91 4.36
C ARG A 77 7.27 2.41 4.88
N THR A 78 8.36 1.80 4.43
CA THR A 78 9.70 2.17 4.88
C THR A 78 10.33 3.24 4.00
N LEU A 79 9.80 3.47 2.79
CA LEU A 79 10.39 4.43 1.87
C LEU A 79 10.37 5.86 2.43
N LYS A 80 9.22 6.34 2.89
CA LYS A 80 9.10 7.71 3.41
C LYS A 80 10.06 7.97 4.58
N PRO A 81 10.03 7.23 5.70
CA PRO A 81 10.95 7.47 6.80
C PRO A 81 12.41 7.24 6.42
N PHE A 82 12.70 6.34 5.48
CA PHE A 82 14.05 6.16 4.98
C PHE A 82 14.54 7.39 4.19
N LEU A 83 13.73 7.95 3.29
CA LEU A 83 14.09 9.15 2.54
C LEU A 83 14.23 10.38 3.45
N GLU A 84 13.38 10.50 4.49
CA GLU A 84 13.48 11.55 5.51
C GLU A 84 14.81 11.48 6.30
N SER A 85 15.30 10.29 6.59
CA SER A 85 16.58 10.07 7.29
C SER A 85 17.80 10.20 6.36
N PHE A 86 17.62 10.10 5.04
CA PHE A 86 18.70 10.01 4.07
C PHE A 86 19.27 11.38 3.68
N LYS A 87 20.32 11.79 4.36
CA LYS A 87 20.96 13.13 4.25
C LYS A 87 21.49 13.49 2.85
N LEU A 88 21.81 12.48 2.03
CA LEU A 88 22.39 12.71 0.69
C LEU A 88 21.33 12.80 -0.42
N LEU A 89 20.05 12.75 -0.08
CA LEU A 89 18.96 12.69 -1.05
C LEU A 89 18.96 13.87 -2.05
N GLU A 90 19.35 15.05 -1.61
CA GLU A 90 19.39 16.26 -2.43
C GLU A 90 20.35 16.14 -3.64
N ASN A 91 21.38 15.30 -3.52
CA ASN A 91 22.36 15.13 -4.60
C ASN A 91 21.86 14.27 -5.77
N PHE A 92 20.66 13.71 -5.68
CA PHE A 92 20.12 12.81 -6.67
C PHE A 92 18.81 13.34 -7.25
N SER A 93 18.65 13.27 -8.56
CA SER A 93 17.42 13.66 -9.26
C SER A 93 16.44 12.50 -9.43
N THR A 94 16.92 11.26 -9.29
CA THR A 94 16.15 10.05 -9.58
C THR A 94 16.27 9.06 -8.45
N ILE A 95 15.15 8.46 -8.07
CA ILE A 95 15.06 7.39 -7.08
C ILE A 95 14.63 6.10 -7.79
N VAL A 96 15.51 5.10 -7.75
CA VAL A 96 15.25 3.77 -8.31
C VAL A 96 14.98 2.81 -7.15
N ALA A 97 13.83 2.12 -7.19
CA ALA A 97 13.49 1.12 -6.19
C ALA A 97 12.74 -0.05 -6.82
N ASP A 98 12.62 -1.18 -6.10
CA ASP A 98 11.89 -2.33 -6.60
C ASP A 98 10.36 -2.14 -6.53
N ALA A 99 9.61 -3.08 -7.12
CA ALA A 99 8.15 -3.01 -7.16
C ALA A 99 7.50 -3.06 -5.77
N GLY A 100 8.21 -3.54 -4.74
CA GLY A 100 7.73 -3.58 -3.35
C GLY A 100 7.45 -2.19 -2.76
N TYR A 101 8.11 -1.17 -3.28
CA TYR A 101 7.91 0.23 -2.89
C TYR A 101 6.77 0.93 -3.67
N GLY A 102 6.24 0.30 -4.73
CA GLY A 102 5.23 0.89 -5.61
C GLY A 102 3.90 1.13 -4.90
N SER A 103 3.59 2.40 -4.62
CA SER A 103 2.29 2.85 -4.13
C SER A 103 2.03 4.28 -4.60
N GLU A 104 0.74 4.64 -4.70
CA GLU A 104 0.33 6.01 -5.05
C GLU A 104 0.95 7.04 -4.10
N GLU A 105 0.95 6.76 -2.79
CA GLU A 105 1.57 7.58 -1.76
C GLU A 105 3.08 7.78 -2.02
N ASN A 106 3.82 6.72 -2.33
CA ASN A 106 5.26 6.81 -2.59
C ASN A 106 5.58 7.52 -3.89
N TYR A 107 4.77 7.34 -4.96
CA TYR A 107 4.95 8.10 -6.19
C TYR A 107 4.70 9.59 -5.96
N GLN A 108 3.62 9.93 -5.26
CA GLN A 108 3.29 11.32 -4.93
C GLN A 108 4.37 11.95 -4.05
N LEU A 109 4.83 11.25 -3.01
CA LEU A 109 5.94 11.68 -2.15
C LEU A 109 7.19 12.05 -2.96
N ILE A 110 7.63 11.17 -3.87
CA ILE A 110 8.84 11.40 -4.66
C ILE A 110 8.65 12.56 -5.66
N LEU A 111 7.49 12.62 -6.32
CA LEU A 111 7.21 13.61 -7.35
C LEU A 111 6.92 15.00 -6.77
N GLU A 112 6.09 15.07 -5.73
CA GLU A 112 5.55 16.35 -5.24
C GLU A 112 6.32 16.90 -4.04
N GLU A 113 6.71 16.04 -3.06
CA GLU A 113 7.42 16.51 -1.87
C GLU A 113 8.93 16.62 -2.12
N TYR A 114 9.53 15.67 -2.85
CA TYR A 114 10.98 15.69 -3.14
C TYR A 114 11.34 16.23 -4.51
N GLU A 115 10.37 16.47 -5.39
CA GLU A 115 10.57 16.98 -6.77
C GLU A 115 11.58 16.12 -7.57
N LYS A 116 11.51 14.79 -7.40
CA LYS A 116 12.42 13.82 -8.01
C LYS A 116 11.68 12.86 -8.95
N THR A 117 12.43 12.17 -9.80
CA THR A 117 11.88 11.19 -10.73
C THR A 117 11.84 9.80 -10.07
N PRO A 118 10.65 9.20 -9.85
CA PRO A 118 10.56 7.82 -9.39
C PRO A 118 10.75 6.84 -10.54
N LEU A 119 11.68 5.88 -10.40
CA LEU A 119 11.80 4.71 -11.25
C LEU A 119 11.50 3.47 -10.43
N ILE A 120 10.22 3.24 -10.18
CA ILE A 120 9.69 2.11 -9.41
C ILE A 120 8.76 1.34 -10.34
N PRO A 121 8.96 0.01 -10.55
CA PRO A 121 8.09 -0.77 -11.40
C PRO A 121 6.65 -0.80 -10.88
N TYR A 122 5.68 -0.64 -11.78
CA TYR A 122 4.27 -0.76 -11.44
C TYR A 122 3.92 -2.21 -11.08
N THR A 123 3.45 -2.43 -9.84
CA THR A 123 3.24 -3.78 -9.27
C THR A 123 2.22 -4.63 -10.03
N MET A 124 1.26 -4.00 -10.72
CA MET A 124 0.22 -4.70 -11.46
C MET A 124 0.57 -4.90 -12.94
N TYR A 125 1.69 -4.36 -13.42
CA TYR A 125 2.05 -4.38 -14.83
C TYR A 125 1.99 -5.79 -15.45
N GLU A 126 2.69 -6.77 -14.85
CA GLU A 126 2.70 -8.15 -15.36
C GLU A 126 1.32 -8.79 -15.33
N LYS A 127 0.54 -8.55 -14.28
CA LYS A 127 -0.82 -9.09 -14.15
C LYS A 127 -1.75 -8.53 -15.22
N GLU A 128 -1.63 -7.24 -15.53
CA GLU A 128 -2.41 -6.56 -16.56
C GLU A 128 -2.08 -7.07 -17.98
N GLN A 129 -0.87 -7.59 -18.20
CA GLN A 129 -0.49 -8.20 -19.48
C GLN A 129 -1.10 -9.59 -19.69
N THR A 130 -1.60 -10.26 -18.66
CA THR A 130 -2.16 -11.60 -18.77
C THR A 130 -3.46 -11.62 -19.58
N LYS A 131 -3.64 -12.68 -20.40
CA LYS A 131 -4.90 -12.90 -21.15
C LYS A 131 -6.14 -12.89 -20.25
N LYS A 132 -6.01 -13.45 -19.02
CA LYS A 132 -7.08 -13.48 -18.05
C LYS A 132 -7.53 -12.07 -17.62
N PHE A 133 -6.59 -11.16 -17.44
CA PHE A 133 -6.90 -9.77 -17.07
C PHE A 133 -7.49 -9.00 -18.25
N LYS A 134 -6.84 -9.09 -19.43
CA LYS A 134 -7.28 -8.39 -20.65
C LYS A 134 -8.67 -8.84 -21.13
N ASN A 135 -9.00 -10.11 -20.94
CA ASN A 135 -10.29 -10.66 -21.36
C ASN A 135 -11.37 -10.64 -20.28
N ASN A 136 -11.06 -10.11 -19.07
CA ASN A 136 -12.06 -10.02 -18.01
C ASN A 136 -13.00 -8.83 -18.26
N PRO A 137 -14.27 -9.06 -18.64
CA PRO A 137 -15.22 -8.00 -18.95
C PRO A 137 -15.60 -7.15 -17.73
N ALA A 138 -15.44 -7.67 -16.53
CA ALA A 138 -15.71 -6.92 -15.28
C ALA A 138 -14.61 -5.90 -14.93
N ASN A 139 -13.45 -5.95 -15.58
CA ASN A 139 -12.41 -4.94 -15.34
C ASN A 139 -12.75 -3.64 -16.05
N ARG A 140 -12.91 -2.57 -15.27
CA ARG A 140 -13.18 -1.23 -15.82
C ARG A 140 -12.14 -0.77 -16.86
N GLN A 141 -10.89 -1.21 -16.75
CA GLN A 141 -9.83 -0.89 -17.73
C GLN A 141 -10.11 -1.44 -19.13
N ASN A 142 -11.00 -2.44 -19.23
CA ASN A 142 -11.47 -3.01 -20.51
C ASN A 142 -12.74 -2.36 -21.02
N TRP A 143 -13.32 -1.42 -20.26
CA TRP A 143 -14.52 -0.69 -20.67
C TRP A 143 -14.16 0.45 -21.60
N GLN A 144 -15.08 0.82 -22.47
CA GLN A 144 -14.89 1.96 -23.35
C GLN A 144 -15.09 3.26 -22.55
N TYR A 145 -14.06 4.13 -22.54
CA TYR A 145 -14.15 5.44 -21.93
C TYR A 145 -14.37 6.50 -23.00
N ILE A 146 -15.37 7.35 -22.81
CA ILE A 146 -15.70 8.49 -23.68
C ILE A 146 -15.28 9.75 -22.94
N GLU A 147 -14.16 10.32 -23.36
CA GLU A 147 -13.50 11.46 -22.67
C GLU A 147 -14.32 12.75 -22.78
N GLU A 148 -14.98 13.00 -23.92
CA GLU A 148 -15.74 14.22 -24.19
C GLU A 148 -16.91 14.45 -23.22
N GLU A 149 -17.56 13.36 -22.78
CA GLU A 149 -18.71 13.39 -21.87
C GLU A 149 -18.40 12.77 -20.49
N ASP A 150 -17.15 12.33 -20.25
CA ASP A 150 -16.66 11.71 -18.99
C ASP A 150 -17.55 10.56 -18.48
N TYR A 151 -17.75 9.53 -19.32
CA TYR A 151 -18.47 8.31 -18.94
C TYR A 151 -17.82 7.04 -19.47
N TYR A 152 -18.17 5.91 -18.86
CA TYR A 152 -17.75 4.58 -19.29
C TYR A 152 -18.93 3.80 -19.86
N ILE A 153 -18.64 2.89 -20.82
CA ILE A 153 -19.57 1.87 -21.30
C ILE A 153 -18.96 0.52 -20.97
N ASP A 154 -19.70 -0.34 -20.27
CA ASP A 154 -19.25 -1.69 -19.96
C ASP A 154 -19.45 -2.64 -21.15
N HIS A 155 -19.09 -3.92 -20.96
CA HIS A 155 -19.22 -4.97 -21.98
C HIS A 155 -20.67 -5.35 -22.33
N LEU A 156 -21.64 -4.94 -21.52
CA LEU A 156 -23.08 -5.13 -21.76
C LEU A 156 -23.73 -3.90 -22.41
N GLY A 157 -22.96 -2.84 -22.64
CA GLY A 157 -23.47 -1.58 -23.18
C GLY A 157 -24.08 -0.64 -22.15
N VAL A 158 -23.93 -0.94 -20.85
CA VAL A 158 -24.43 -0.08 -19.78
C VAL A 158 -23.55 1.16 -19.66
N LYS A 159 -24.16 2.34 -19.70
CA LYS A 159 -23.49 3.63 -19.51
C LYS A 159 -23.33 3.92 -18.01
N PHE A 160 -22.10 4.30 -17.61
CA PHE A 160 -21.75 4.75 -16.27
C PHE A 160 -21.31 6.21 -16.35
N SER A 161 -22.21 7.11 -15.97
CA SER A 161 -21.95 8.55 -15.99
C SER A 161 -21.25 9.03 -14.75
N PHE A 162 -20.40 10.09 -14.90
CA PHE A 162 -19.76 10.73 -13.75
C PHE A 162 -20.81 11.27 -12.79
N LYS A 163 -20.64 10.98 -11.48
CA LYS A 163 -21.58 11.41 -10.45
C LYS A 163 -20.98 12.49 -9.54
N TYR A 164 -19.84 12.19 -8.91
CA TYR A 164 -19.16 13.12 -8.00
C TYR A 164 -17.71 12.73 -7.73
N TYR A 165 -16.96 13.66 -7.13
CA TYR A 165 -15.64 13.38 -6.58
C TYR A 165 -15.76 12.88 -5.14
N SER A 166 -15.01 11.85 -4.79
CA SER A 166 -14.96 11.27 -3.46
C SER A 166 -13.52 11.19 -2.96
N THR A 167 -13.34 11.23 -1.66
CA THR A 167 -12.04 11.04 -1.02
C THR A 167 -12.11 9.89 -0.02
N ARG A 168 -11.02 9.17 0.12
CA ARG A 168 -10.87 8.10 1.11
C ARG A 168 -9.50 8.18 1.76
N ASN A 169 -9.49 8.29 3.08
CA ASN A 169 -8.27 8.18 3.86
C ASN A 169 -7.95 6.71 4.11
N ASP A 170 -6.72 6.32 3.88
CA ASP A 170 -6.26 5.03 4.32
C ASP A 170 -5.94 5.02 5.84
N LYS A 171 -5.56 3.85 6.36
CA LYS A 171 -5.23 3.71 7.79
C LYS A 171 -4.00 4.51 8.23
N ASN A 172 -3.20 4.97 7.30
CA ASN A 172 -1.95 5.70 7.57
C ASN A 172 -2.07 7.21 7.33
N GLY A 173 -3.28 7.68 6.99
CA GLY A 173 -3.57 9.10 6.77
C GLY A 173 -3.41 9.57 5.33
N PHE A 174 -2.98 8.71 4.39
CA PHE A 174 -2.92 9.08 2.99
C PHE A 174 -4.33 9.24 2.39
N THR A 175 -4.58 10.38 1.75
CA THR A 175 -5.88 10.70 1.15
C THR A 175 -5.87 10.39 -0.34
N ARG A 176 -6.75 9.50 -0.77
CA ARG A 176 -6.97 9.18 -2.18
C ARG A 176 -8.18 9.90 -2.73
N HIS A 177 -8.06 10.38 -3.94
CA HIS A 177 -9.13 11.06 -4.68
C HIS A 177 -9.69 10.13 -5.74
N PHE A 178 -11.02 10.07 -5.83
CA PHE A 178 -11.72 9.21 -6.77
C PHE A 178 -12.76 10.01 -7.53
N LYS A 179 -12.93 9.66 -8.80
CA LYS A 179 -14.15 9.95 -9.57
C LYS A 179 -15.11 8.79 -9.38
N VAL A 180 -16.34 9.06 -8.97
CA VAL A 180 -17.39 8.05 -8.81
C VAL A 180 -18.31 8.12 -10.02
N TYR A 181 -18.52 6.96 -10.65
CA TYR A 181 -19.41 6.78 -11.78
C TYR A 181 -20.54 5.86 -11.37
N GLU A 182 -21.74 6.14 -11.83
CA GLU A 182 -22.93 5.35 -11.53
C GLU A 182 -23.61 4.92 -12.83
N ALA A 183 -24.13 3.69 -12.85
CA ALA A 183 -24.87 3.18 -13.99
C ALA A 183 -26.13 4.02 -14.21
N ASP A 184 -26.35 4.45 -15.44
CA ASP A 184 -27.61 5.09 -15.82
C ASP A 184 -28.69 4.01 -15.78
N SER A 185 -29.65 4.12 -14.83
CA SER A 185 -30.77 3.19 -14.70
C SER A 185 -31.76 3.42 -15.83
N THR A 186 -31.62 2.68 -16.93
CA THR A 186 -32.67 2.52 -17.89
C THR A 186 -33.51 1.29 -17.53
N GLN A 187 -34.82 1.37 -17.69
CA GLN A 187 -35.76 0.26 -17.41
C GLN A 187 -35.32 -1.04 -18.12
N GLU A 188 -34.73 -0.94 -19.30
CA GLU A 188 -34.18 -2.07 -20.08
C GLU A 188 -32.97 -2.76 -19.41
N SER A 189 -32.18 -2.05 -18.58
CA SER A 189 -31.06 -2.67 -17.89
C SER A 189 -31.50 -3.51 -16.68
N ILE A 190 -32.69 -3.27 -16.14
CA ILE A 190 -33.24 -4.04 -15.01
C ILE A 190 -33.82 -5.37 -15.52
N ASP A 191 -34.46 -5.36 -16.70
CA ASP A 191 -35.09 -6.56 -17.30
C ASP A 191 -34.06 -7.58 -17.81
N ASN A 192 -32.80 -7.18 -18.04
CA ASN A 192 -31.71 -8.08 -18.41
C ASN A 192 -30.99 -8.72 -17.21
N PHE A 193 -31.30 -8.33 -15.97
CA PHE A 193 -30.75 -8.88 -14.75
C PHE A 193 -31.69 -9.87 -14.02
N LEU A 194 -32.92 -10.03 -14.47
CA LEU A 194 -33.92 -11.01 -13.99
C LEU A 194 -34.08 -12.16 -14.98
#